data_080992c8b947ee365763b370f05cc726
#
_entry.id   080992c8b947ee365763b370f05cc726
#
_cell.length_a   1.000
_cell.length_b   1.000
_cell.length_c   1.000
_cell.angle_alpha   90.00
_cell.angle_beta   90.00
_cell.angle_gamma   90.00
#
_symmetry.space_group_name_H-M   'P 1'
#
loop_
_entity.id
_entity.type
_entity.pdbx_description
1 polymer ?
#
loop_
_entity_poly.entity_id
_entity_poly.type
_entity_poly.pdbx_seq_one_letter_code
_entity_poly.pdbx_strand_id
1 'polypeptide(L)'
;MPQESGSSTRREFAREALKSLTAVVLIEGLWSRRLLGDDVRPIVDDWFKELNVISRDVHEHRVKDVEFQKSLEKLYGRIDLASLLKTIDFDRLAAGASFPAKGANSLPVDFSHVGGLPVQTAFGRQIFAMAKGRSVVPHGHNNMATGFLVLKGDFRGRHYDRVEDHSDHYIIKPTIDRKFQPGEFSTISDHKDNVHWFTAEGETGFLFNVHVVETNPENPNRPNRVYVDPMGEKLAGGLIKAPKITYGKVNQLYG
;
A
#
# COMPACT_ATOMS: atom_id res chain seq x y z
N MET A 1 -25.57 -31.90 47.07
CA MET A 1 -24.55 -32.45 46.19
C MET A 1 -23.65 -31.30 45.74
N PRO A 2 -22.38 -31.27 46.12
CA PRO A 2 -21.46 -30.20 45.71
C PRO A 2 -20.91 -30.49 44.34
N GLN A 3 -20.82 -29.43 43.49
CA GLN A 3 -20.12 -29.43 42.21
C GLN A 3 -18.60 -29.45 42.46
N GLU A 4 -17.94 -30.43 41.86
CA GLU A 4 -16.47 -30.47 41.80
C GLU A 4 -15.95 -29.44 40.82
N SER A 5 -15.17 -28.48 41.31
CA SER A 5 -14.38 -27.57 40.51
C SER A 5 -13.13 -28.31 39.99
N GLY A 6 -13.09 -28.60 38.70
CA GLY A 6 -11.91 -29.19 38.04
C GLY A 6 -10.75 -28.24 38.11
N SER A 7 -9.80 -28.49 39.03
CA SER A 7 -8.50 -27.82 39.03
C SER A 7 -7.61 -28.42 37.93
N SER A 8 -7.31 -27.62 36.90
CA SER A 8 -6.28 -27.94 35.90
C SER A 8 -4.97 -28.25 36.61
N THR A 9 -4.40 -29.42 36.37
CA THR A 9 -3.19 -29.88 37.06
C THR A 9 -1.98 -29.09 36.55
N ARG A 10 -1.00 -28.82 37.43
CA ARG A 10 0.28 -28.16 37.06
C ARG A 10 0.97 -28.79 35.84
N ARG A 11 0.69 -30.07 35.57
CA ARG A 11 1.20 -30.78 34.38
C ARG A 11 0.54 -30.37 33.08
N GLU A 12 -0.76 -30.04 33.08
CA GLU A 12 -1.47 -29.56 31.88
C GLU A 12 -1.05 -28.13 31.54
N PHE A 13 -0.93 -27.26 32.55
CA PHE A 13 -0.41 -25.91 32.38
C PHE A 13 1.05 -25.92 31.82
N ALA A 14 1.91 -26.80 32.34
CA ALA A 14 3.27 -26.97 31.85
C ALA A 14 3.33 -27.51 30.41
N ARG A 15 2.42 -28.40 29.99
CA ARG A 15 2.31 -28.88 28.62
C ARG A 15 1.84 -27.82 27.64
N GLU A 16 0.86 -27.01 28.01
CA GLU A 16 0.37 -25.90 27.17
C GLU A 16 1.42 -24.79 27.06
N ALA A 17 2.10 -24.44 28.15
CA ALA A 17 3.22 -23.49 28.14
C ALA A 17 4.39 -23.98 27.28
N LEU A 18 4.68 -25.29 27.29
CA LEU A 18 5.76 -25.88 26.47
C LEU A 18 5.40 -25.89 24.99
N LYS A 19 4.11 -26.11 24.62
CA LYS A 19 3.65 -26.01 23.23
C LYS A 19 3.72 -24.58 22.70
N SER A 20 3.39 -23.58 23.53
CA SER A 20 3.49 -22.17 23.18
C SER A 20 4.95 -21.72 23.04
N LEU A 21 5.84 -22.18 23.91
CA LEU A 21 7.30 -21.91 23.80
C LEU A 21 7.91 -22.56 22.56
N THR A 22 7.53 -23.80 22.23
CA THR A 22 8.03 -24.47 21.01
C THR A 22 7.56 -23.81 19.74
N ALA A 23 6.34 -23.25 19.70
CA ALA A 23 5.87 -22.48 18.56
C ALA A 23 6.64 -21.17 18.39
N VAL A 24 6.89 -20.42 19.48
CA VAL A 24 7.69 -19.19 19.46
C VAL A 24 9.14 -19.45 19.07
N VAL A 25 9.78 -20.50 19.63
CA VAL A 25 11.16 -20.88 19.31
C VAL A 25 11.30 -21.38 17.87
N LEU A 26 10.27 -22.06 17.31
CA LEU A 26 10.26 -22.45 15.90
C LEU A 26 10.12 -21.25 14.96
N ILE A 27 9.34 -20.24 15.35
CA ILE A 27 9.21 -18.99 14.59
C ILE A 27 10.53 -18.22 14.65
N GLU A 28 11.12 -18.01 15.83
CA GLU A 28 12.42 -17.35 15.98
C GLU A 28 13.58 -18.13 15.36
N GLY A 29 13.57 -19.45 15.44
CA GLY A 29 14.58 -20.32 14.81
C GLY A 29 14.53 -20.30 13.28
N LEU A 30 13.36 -20.14 12.67
CA LEU A 30 13.20 -19.92 11.24
C LEU A 30 13.69 -18.53 10.82
N TRP A 31 13.53 -17.51 11.65
CA TRP A 31 14.05 -16.16 11.40
C TRP A 31 15.58 -16.08 11.52
N SER A 32 16.18 -16.78 12.49
CA SER A 32 17.63 -16.75 12.75
C SER A 32 18.44 -17.49 11.69
N ARG A 33 17.89 -18.53 11.04
CA ARG A 33 18.54 -19.24 9.93
C ARG A 33 18.57 -18.48 8.62
N ARG A 34 17.72 -17.45 8.46
CA ARG A 34 17.65 -16.60 7.25
C ARG A 34 18.64 -15.45 7.24
N LEU A 35 19.36 -15.20 8.32
CA LEU A 35 20.33 -14.10 8.44
C LEU A 35 21.75 -14.46 7.95
N LEU A 36 21.99 -15.70 7.54
CA LEU A 36 23.30 -16.13 7.01
C LEU A 36 23.13 -16.59 5.56
N GLY A 37 23.35 -15.67 4.65
CA GLY A 37 23.58 -15.76 3.23
C GLY A 37 23.30 -17.10 2.54
N ASP A 38 22.27 -17.15 1.76
CA ASP A 38 22.18 -17.71 0.42
C ASP A 38 20.71 -17.72 -0.01
N ASP A 39 20.45 -17.05 -1.10
CA ASP A 39 19.19 -16.93 -1.82
C ASP A 39 18.16 -15.92 -1.24
N VAL A 40 18.30 -14.70 -1.67
CA VAL A 40 17.40 -13.56 -1.37
C VAL A 40 15.97 -13.79 -1.91
N ARG A 41 15.79 -14.69 -2.88
CA ARG A 41 14.48 -15.02 -3.48
C ARG A 41 13.43 -15.48 -2.46
N PRO A 42 13.73 -16.41 -1.54
CA PRO A 42 12.73 -16.87 -0.57
C PRO A 42 12.14 -15.75 0.30
N ILE A 43 12.94 -14.74 0.62
CA ILE A 43 12.50 -13.60 1.45
C ILE A 43 11.49 -12.74 0.70
N VAL A 44 11.74 -12.46 -0.58
CA VAL A 44 10.83 -11.67 -1.41
C VAL A 44 9.58 -12.46 -1.77
N ASP A 45 9.71 -13.76 -2.04
CA ASP A 45 8.57 -14.64 -2.28
C ASP A 45 7.63 -14.69 -1.07
N ASP A 46 8.16 -14.81 0.14
CA ASP A 46 7.38 -14.80 1.38
C ASP A 46 6.73 -13.42 1.60
N TRP A 47 7.41 -12.33 1.26
CA TRP A 47 6.85 -10.98 1.30
C TRP A 47 5.63 -10.84 0.38
N PHE A 48 5.70 -11.34 -0.86
CA PHE A 48 4.56 -11.32 -1.78
C PHE A 48 3.41 -12.22 -1.32
N LYS A 49 3.71 -13.37 -0.72
CA LYS A 49 2.68 -14.24 -0.12
C LYS A 49 1.96 -13.54 1.03
N GLU A 50 2.71 -12.88 1.92
CA GLU A 50 2.12 -12.11 3.02
C GLU A 50 1.30 -10.94 2.49
N LEU A 51 1.78 -10.22 1.47
CA LEU A 51 1.01 -9.19 0.78
C LEU A 51 -0.32 -9.73 0.25
N ASN A 52 -0.30 -10.92 -0.35
CA ASN A 52 -1.52 -11.54 -0.85
C ASN A 52 -2.50 -11.94 0.26
N VAL A 53 -1.99 -12.39 1.41
CA VAL A 53 -2.81 -12.72 2.58
C VAL A 53 -3.50 -11.49 3.15
N ILE A 54 -2.74 -10.42 3.47
CA ILE A 54 -3.33 -9.19 4.05
C ILE A 54 -4.27 -8.50 3.06
N SER A 55 -4.02 -8.61 1.75
CA SER A 55 -4.89 -8.07 0.72
C SER A 55 -6.21 -8.84 0.62
N ARG A 56 -6.16 -10.16 0.77
CA ARG A 56 -7.36 -11.00 0.82
C ARG A 56 -8.18 -10.69 2.07
N ASP A 57 -7.53 -10.49 3.23
CA ASP A 57 -8.22 -10.22 4.48
C ASP A 57 -9.05 -8.93 4.42
N VAL A 58 -8.55 -7.87 3.79
CA VAL A 58 -9.32 -6.64 3.60
C VAL A 58 -10.39 -6.77 2.52
N HIS A 59 -10.10 -7.46 1.41
CA HIS A 59 -11.08 -7.70 0.35
C HIS A 59 -12.28 -8.55 0.83
N GLU A 60 -12.01 -9.56 1.66
CA GLU A 60 -13.05 -10.40 2.28
C GLU A 60 -13.64 -9.78 3.57
N HIS A 61 -13.32 -8.52 3.87
CA HIS A 61 -13.81 -7.75 5.02
C HIS A 61 -13.50 -8.37 6.38
N ARG A 62 -12.46 -9.20 6.49
CA ARG A 62 -11.99 -9.75 7.77
C ARG A 62 -11.27 -8.71 8.62
N VAL A 63 -10.71 -7.70 7.98
CA VAL A 63 -10.08 -6.53 8.61
C VAL A 63 -10.58 -5.25 7.95
N LYS A 64 -10.56 -4.13 8.69
CA LYS A 64 -10.86 -2.81 8.14
C LYS A 64 -9.71 -2.29 7.29
N ASP A 65 -10.00 -1.39 6.36
CA ASP A 65 -9.03 -0.77 5.47
C ASP A 65 -7.89 -0.03 6.20
N VAL A 66 -8.16 0.63 7.33
CA VAL A 66 -7.13 1.27 8.17
C VAL A 66 -6.23 0.23 8.86
N GLU A 67 -6.75 -0.94 9.20
CA GLU A 67 -5.95 -2.05 9.75
C GLU A 67 -5.09 -2.69 8.66
N PHE A 68 -5.62 -2.82 7.45
CA PHE A 68 -4.85 -3.20 6.27
C PHE A 68 -3.68 -2.23 6.03
N GLN A 69 -3.91 -0.91 6.08
CA GLN A 69 -2.83 0.08 5.95
C GLN A 69 -1.70 -0.18 6.94
N LYS A 70 -2.02 -0.38 8.22
CA LYS A 70 -1.02 -0.69 9.27
C LYS A 70 -0.24 -1.98 8.98
N SER A 71 -0.92 -3.01 8.47
CA SER A 71 -0.30 -4.28 8.12
C SER A 71 0.61 -4.11 6.90
N LEU A 72 0.17 -3.35 5.90
CA LEU A 72 0.94 -3.04 4.71
C LEU A 72 2.18 -2.20 5.02
N GLU A 73 2.06 -1.21 5.91
CA GLU A 73 3.18 -0.39 6.40
C GLU A 73 4.25 -1.26 7.10
N LYS A 74 3.83 -2.19 7.95
CA LYS A 74 4.75 -3.15 8.59
C LYS A 74 5.43 -4.07 7.57
N LEU A 75 4.68 -4.52 6.56
CA LEU A 75 5.20 -5.36 5.50
C LEU A 75 6.22 -4.60 4.64
N TYR A 76 5.90 -3.38 4.22
CA TYR A 76 6.80 -2.54 3.42
C TYR A 76 8.07 -2.16 4.18
N GLY A 77 7.98 -1.90 5.48
CA GLY A 77 9.14 -1.61 6.33
C GLY A 77 10.15 -2.76 6.46
N ARG A 78 9.80 -3.96 6.00
CA ARG A 78 10.67 -5.16 6.06
C ARG A 78 11.25 -5.57 4.72
N ILE A 79 10.86 -4.89 3.62
CA ILE A 79 11.36 -5.27 2.29
C ILE A 79 12.80 -4.82 2.10
N ASP A 80 13.63 -5.71 1.61
CA ASP A 80 14.91 -5.34 1.01
C ASP A 80 14.66 -4.83 -0.41
N LEU A 81 14.87 -3.53 -0.62
CA LEU A 81 14.59 -2.88 -1.89
C LEU A 81 15.43 -3.47 -3.03
N ALA A 82 16.70 -3.77 -2.80
CA ALA A 82 17.58 -4.31 -3.84
C ALA A 82 17.09 -5.68 -4.31
N SER A 83 16.64 -6.50 -3.38
CA SER A 83 16.07 -7.83 -3.66
C SER A 83 14.75 -7.73 -4.41
N LEU A 84 13.88 -6.79 -4.04
CA LEU A 84 12.63 -6.52 -4.76
C LEU A 84 12.93 -6.09 -6.20
N LEU A 85 13.83 -5.12 -6.41
CA LEU A 85 14.21 -4.62 -7.74
C LEU A 85 14.72 -5.75 -8.64
N LYS A 86 15.56 -6.64 -8.09
CA LYS A 86 16.07 -7.82 -8.80
C LYS A 86 14.92 -8.79 -9.15
N THR A 87 14.00 -9.04 -8.20
CA THR A 87 12.90 -9.98 -8.41
C THR A 87 11.95 -9.52 -9.51
N ILE A 88 11.64 -8.21 -9.59
CA ILE A 88 10.75 -7.66 -10.62
C ILE A 88 11.47 -7.33 -11.93
N ASP A 89 12.76 -7.65 -12.08
CA ASP A 89 13.57 -7.30 -13.24
C ASP A 89 13.48 -5.80 -13.57
N PHE A 90 13.69 -4.98 -12.52
CA PHE A 90 13.44 -3.54 -12.57
C PHE A 90 14.27 -2.84 -13.66
N ASP A 91 15.50 -3.25 -13.90
CA ASP A 91 16.37 -2.63 -14.90
C ASP A 91 15.78 -2.77 -16.30
N ARG A 92 15.24 -3.94 -16.63
CA ARG A 92 14.54 -4.17 -17.91
C ARG A 92 13.25 -3.35 -18.00
N LEU A 93 12.45 -3.30 -16.92
CA LEU A 93 11.23 -2.49 -16.86
C LEU A 93 11.54 -1.00 -17.03
N ALA A 94 12.57 -0.50 -16.35
CA ALA A 94 12.99 0.90 -16.41
C ALA A 94 13.56 1.29 -17.78
N ALA A 95 14.33 0.40 -18.42
CA ALA A 95 14.88 0.62 -19.76
C ALA A 95 13.78 0.69 -20.84
N GLY A 96 12.68 -0.04 -20.66
CA GLY A 96 11.51 -0.02 -21.56
C GLY A 96 10.50 1.07 -21.24
N ALA A 97 10.69 1.87 -20.20
CA ALA A 97 9.73 2.86 -19.78
C ALA A 97 9.65 4.04 -20.73
N SER A 98 8.43 4.43 -21.09
CA SER A 98 8.15 5.71 -21.76
C SER A 98 7.67 6.74 -20.74
N PHE A 99 7.94 8.01 -21.01
CA PHE A 99 7.61 9.12 -20.14
C PHE A 99 6.69 10.09 -20.88
N PRO A 100 5.38 10.09 -20.60
CA PRO A 100 4.44 10.99 -21.26
C PRO A 100 4.75 12.45 -20.89
N ALA A 101 4.33 13.38 -21.77
CA ALA A 101 4.51 14.80 -21.53
C ALA A 101 3.73 15.29 -20.29
N LYS A 102 2.70 14.58 -19.84
CA LYS A 102 1.92 14.84 -18.62
C LYS A 102 1.51 13.53 -17.95
N GLY A 103 1.41 13.57 -16.62
CA GLY A 103 0.98 12.43 -15.82
C GLY A 103 2.04 11.34 -15.70
N ALA A 104 1.61 10.13 -15.38
CA ALA A 104 2.43 8.95 -15.19
C ALA A 104 2.13 7.89 -16.24
N ASN A 105 3.16 7.16 -16.67
CA ASN A 105 3.00 5.92 -17.42
C ASN A 105 2.81 4.75 -16.45
N SER A 106 1.90 3.84 -16.76
CA SER A 106 1.68 2.62 -15.97
C SER A 106 2.35 1.43 -16.66
N LEU A 107 3.30 0.82 -15.97
CA LEU A 107 4.03 -0.36 -16.41
C LEU A 107 3.43 -1.59 -15.73
N PRO A 108 3.10 -2.66 -16.47
CA PRO A 108 2.68 -3.91 -15.89
C PRO A 108 3.86 -4.60 -15.18
N VAL A 109 3.58 -5.30 -14.09
CA VAL A 109 4.55 -6.14 -13.36
C VAL A 109 4.08 -7.58 -13.38
N ASP A 110 4.96 -8.47 -13.82
CA ASP A 110 4.71 -9.90 -13.81
C ASP A 110 5.30 -10.57 -12.55
N PHE A 111 4.48 -11.34 -11.87
CA PHE A 111 4.85 -12.13 -10.69
C PHE A 111 4.66 -13.65 -10.91
N SER A 112 4.50 -14.09 -12.15
CA SER A 112 4.31 -15.51 -12.47
C SER A 112 5.48 -16.40 -12.02
N HIS A 113 6.65 -15.80 -11.84
CA HIS A 113 7.88 -16.46 -11.39
C HIS A 113 8.05 -16.48 -9.87
N VAL A 114 7.17 -15.81 -9.10
CA VAL A 114 7.22 -15.78 -7.64
C VAL A 114 6.65 -17.08 -7.09
N GLY A 115 7.49 -17.84 -6.41
CA GLY A 115 7.14 -19.17 -5.89
C GLY A 115 6.00 -19.14 -4.88
N GLY A 116 4.95 -19.93 -5.12
CA GLY A 116 3.81 -20.06 -4.21
C GLY A 116 2.83 -18.88 -4.17
N LEU A 117 2.97 -17.90 -5.07
CA LEU A 117 1.96 -16.88 -5.29
C LEU A 117 0.86 -17.43 -6.21
N PRO A 118 -0.44 -17.25 -5.91
CA PRO A 118 -1.50 -17.69 -6.80
C PRO A 118 -1.51 -16.90 -8.10
N VAL A 119 -1.97 -17.51 -9.20
CA VAL A 119 -2.09 -16.85 -10.51
C VAL A 119 -2.97 -15.59 -10.41
N GLN A 120 -4.08 -15.68 -9.70
CA GLN A 120 -4.91 -14.53 -9.32
C GLN A 120 -4.57 -14.08 -7.90
N THR A 121 -3.94 -12.92 -7.79
CA THR A 121 -3.66 -12.28 -6.51
C THR A 121 -4.86 -11.49 -6.02
N ALA A 122 -5.02 -11.36 -4.70
CA ALA A 122 -6.06 -10.52 -4.08
C ALA A 122 -5.75 -9.00 -4.21
N PHE A 123 -4.71 -8.63 -4.94
CA PHE A 123 -4.32 -7.25 -5.19
C PHE A 123 -3.98 -7.02 -6.66
N GLY A 124 -4.33 -5.83 -7.14
CA GLY A 124 -3.79 -5.29 -8.39
C GLY A 124 -2.45 -4.63 -8.17
N ARG A 125 -1.62 -4.55 -9.21
CA ARG A 125 -0.26 -4.03 -9.15
C ARG A 125 0.18 -3.37 -10.43
N GLN A 126 1.01 -2.35 -10.29
CA GLN A 126 1.65 -1.65 -11.41
C GLN A 126 2.84 -0.84 -10.92
N ILE A 127 3.70 -0.41 -11.83
CA ILE A 127 4.71 0.61 -11.56
C ILE A 127 4.33 1.86 -12.32
N PHE A 128 4.25 2.99 -11.62
CA PHE A 128 4.14 4.29 -12.25
C PHE A 128 5.53 4.83 -12.56
N ALA A 129 5.78 5.13 -13.84
CA ALA A 129 7.00 5.78 -14.32
C ALA A 129 6.70 7.25 -14.67
N MET A 130 7.51 8.17 -14.15
CA MET A 130 7.31 9.61 -14.29
C MET A 130 8.63 10.32 -14.58
N ALA A 131 8.62 11.28 -15.50
CA ALA A 131 9.68 12.26 -15.67
C ALA A 131 9.58 13.34 -14.58
N LYS A 132 10.64 14.13 -14.43
CA LYS A 132 10.68 15.26 -13.49
C LYS A 132 9.48 16.20 -13.66
N GLY A 133 8.87 16.55 -12.55
CA GLY A 133 7.71 17.43 -12.48
C GLY A 133 6.40 16.77 -12.92
N ARG A 134 6.40 15.48 -13.29
CA ARG A 134 5.19 14.74 -13.65
C ARG A 134 4.62 14.05 -12.41
N SER A 135 3.31 13.75 -12.47
CA SER A 135 2.60 13.35 -11.27
C SER A 135 1.66 12.16 -11.48
N VAL A 136 1.52 11.34 -10.44
CA VAL A 136 0.25 10.69 -10.16
C VAL A 136 -0.66 11.78 -9.62
N VAL A 137 -1.59 12.24 -10.45
CA VAL A 137 -2.39 13.46 -10.22
C VAL A 137 -3.29 13.35 -8.98
N PRO A 138 -3.70 14.48 -8.37
CA PRO A 138 -4.55 14.47 -7.18
C PRO A 138 -5.85 13.72 -7.39
N HIS A 139 -6.11 12.69 -6.58
CA HIS A 139 -7.36 11.95 -6.59
C HIS A 139 -7.59 11.25 -5.24
N GLY A 140 -8.85 10.99 -4.93
CA GLY A 140 -9.29 10.10 -3.87
C GLY A 140 -9.79 8.78 -4.45
N HIS A 141 -9.93 7.79 -3.58
CA HIS A 141 -10.51 6.51 -3.91
C HIS A 141 -11.87 6.32 -3.26
N ASN A 142 -12.72 5.55 -3.91
CA ASN A 142 -13.92 4.96 -3.31
C ASN A 142 -13.75 3.44 -3.31
N ASN A 143 -13.98 2.84 -2.15
CA ASN A 143 -13.98 1.39 -1.94
C ASN A 143 -12.68 0.71 -2.40
N MET A 144 -11.53 1.36 -2.10
CA MET A 144 -10.19 0.88 -2.45
C MET A 144 -9.20 1.24 -1.35
N ALA A 145 -8.24 0.35 -1.12
CA ALA A 145 -7.04 0.62 -0.33
C ALA A 145 -5.78 0.42 -1.18
N THR A 146 -4.76 1.23 -0.95
CA THR A 146 -3.61 1.28 -1.84
C THR A 146 -2.31 1.51 -1.03
N GLY A 147 -1.20 0.95 -1.53
CA GLY A 147 0.14 1.24 -1.06
C GLY A 147 1.05 1.64 -2.20
N PHE A 148 1.94 2.58 -1.91
CA PHE A 148 3.00 3.02 -2.80
C PHE A 148 4.35 2.78 -2.15
N LEU A 149 5.30 2.24 -2.90
CA LEU A 149 6.70 2.10 -2.52
C LEU A 149 7.56 2.78 -3.57
N VAL A 150 8.45 3.68 -3.15
CA VAL A 150 9.39 4.33 -4.06
C VAL A 150 10.47 3.33 -4.45
N LEU A 151 10.55 2.99 -5.74
CA LEU A 151 11.59 2.11 -6.28
C LEU A 151 12.85 2.88 -6.67
N LYS A 152 12.67 4.05 -7.30
CA LYS A 152 13.77 4.90 -7.79
C LYS A 152 13.30 6.35 -7.91
N GLY A 153 14.24 7.28 -7.69
CA GLY A 153 14.00 8.72 -7.75
C GLY A 153 13.32 9.25 -6.47
N ASP A 154 13.18 10.56 -6.42
CA ASP A 154 12.59 11.28 -5.31
C ASP A 154 11.20 11.78 -5.68
N PHE A 155 10.28 11.78 -4.72
CA PHE A 155 8.92 12.24 -4.92
C PHE A 155 8.50 13.22 -3.83
N ARG A 156 7.73 14.25 -4.18
CA ARG A 156 6.91 15.00 -3.23
C ARG A 156 5.56 14.30 -3.14
N GLY A 157 5.26 13.72 -1.99
CA GLY A 157 3.95 13.10 -1.69
C GLY A 157 3.11 14.02 -0.83
N ARG A 158 1.84 14.20 -1.21
CA ARG A 158 0.83 14.96 -0.47
C ARG A 158 -0.39 14.11 -0.27
N HIS A 159 -0.84 14.01 0.98
CA HIS A 159 -2.05 13.27 1.34
C HIS A 159 -3.00 14.14 2.14
N TYR A 160 -4.27 13.76 2.07
CA TYR A 160 -5.34 14.45 2.75
C TYR A 160 -6.39 13.43 3.21
N ASP A 161 -6.89 13.60 4.41
CA ASP A 161 -8.11 12.92 4.83
C ASP A 161 -9.33 13.53 4.11
N ARG A 162 -10.20 12.67 3.60
CA ARG A 162 -11.52 13.07 3.10
C ARG A 162 -12.45 13.20 4.29
N VAL A 163 -12.74 14.45 4.71
CA VAL A 163 -13.60 14.75 5.87
C VAL A 163 -15.08 14.68 5.48
N GLU A 164 -15.42 15.22 4.30
CA GLU A 164 -16.78 15.20 3.77
C GLU A 164 -16.77 14.90 2.27
N ASP A 165 -17.84 14.27 1.78
CA ASP A 165 -18.06 13.93 0.38
C ASP A 165 -19.37 14.57 -0.11
N HIS A 166 -19.27 15.66 -0.86
CA HIS A 166 -20.37 16.33 -1.51
C HIS A 166 -20.43 15.96 -3.00
N SER A 167 -21.55 16.27 -3.66
CA SER A 167 -21.73 15.93 -5.08
C SER A 167 -20.68 16.52 -6.01
N ASP A 168 -20.23 17.77 -5.73
CA ASP A 168 -19.33 18.57 -6.58
C ASP A 168 -17.95 18.82 -5.96
N HIS A 169 -17.72 18.51 -4.68
CA HIS A 169 -16.45 18.71 -3.99
C HIS A 169 -16.25 17.74 -2.83
N TYR A 170 -15.02 17.61 -2.38
CA TYR A 170 -14.65 17.07 -1.06
C TYR A 170 -14.28 18.19 -0.11
N ILE A 171 -14.53 18.01 1.19
CA ILE A 171 -13.81 18.74 2.23
C ILE A 171 -12.65 17.84 2.64
N ILE A 172 -11.43 18.34 2.44
CA ILE A 172 -10.21 17.58 2.75
C ILE A 172 -9.36 18.29 3.80
N LYS A 173 -8.60 17.49 4.55
CA LYS A 173 -7.65 17.97 5.57
C LYS A 173 -6.26 17.45 5.24
N PRO A 174 -5.24 18.32 5.08
CA PRO A 174 -3.87 17.90 4.86
C PRO A 174 -3.35 17.03 6.00
N THR A 175 -2.71 15.90 5.66
CA THR A 175 -2.11 14.95 6.61
C THR A 175 -0.63 14.77 6.36
N ILE A 176 -0.22 14.64 5.09
CA ILE A 176 1.18 14.46 4.68
C ILE A 176 1.50 15.47 3.58
N ASP A 177 2.63 16.16 3.73
CA ASP A 177 3.31 16.90 2.67
C ASP A 177 4.81 16.79 2.88
N ARG A 178 5.44 15.77 2.29
CA ARG A 178 6.86 15.51 2.46
C ARG A 178 7.53 14.89 1.23
N LYS A 179 8.85 14.89 1.25
CA LYS A 179 9.66 14.12 0.31
C LYS A 179 9.64 12.64 0.68
N PHE A 180 9.61 11.80 -0.36
CA PHE A 180 9.78 10.35 -0.29
C PHE A 180 10.98 9.95 -1.14
N GLN A 181 11.81 9.05 -0.61
CA GLN A 181 13.02 8.54 -1.23
C GLN A 181 12.91 7.04 -1.50
N PRO A 182 13.82 6.42 -2.29
CA PRO A 182 13.81 4.99 -2.54
C PRO A 182 13.75 4.16 -1.26
N GLY A 183 12.84 3.19 -1.22
CA GLY A 183 12.54 2.36 -0.05
C GLY A 183 11.47 2.94 0.88
N GLU A 184 11.15 4.24 0.78
CA GLU A 184 10.04 4.81 1.54
C GLU A 184 8.70 4.51 0.89
N PHE A 185 7.67 4.45 1.70
CA PHE A 185 6.34 4.03 1.30
C PHE A 185 5.24 4.92 1.90
N SER A 186 4.05 4.75 1.36
CA SER A 186 2.84 5.41 1.80
C SER A 186 1.63 4.52 1.55
N THR A 187 0.61 4.63 2.39
CA THR A 187 -0.63 3.85 2.30
C THR A 187 -1.86 4.75 2.35
N ILE A 188 -2.93 4.33 1.71
CA ILE A 188 -4.14 5.12 1.50
C ILE A 188 -5.34 4.19 1.60
N SER A 189 -6.46 4.67 2.18
CA SER A 189 -7.73 3.96 2.20
C SER A 189 -8.93 4.92 2.12
N ASP A 190 -10.13 4.40 2.20
CA ASP A 190 -11.34 5.24 2.25
C ASP A 190 -11.37 6.14 3.50
N HIS A 191 -10.81 5.65 4.63
CA HIS A 191 -10.93 6.29 5.93
C HIS A 191 -9.68 7.04 6.41
N LYS A 192 -8.55 6.90 5.70
CA LYS A 192 -7.30 7.58 6.08
C LYS A 192 -6.47 7.90 4.85
N ASP A 193 -5.98 9.14 4.77
CA ASP A 193 -5.10 9.63 3.71
C ASP A 193 -5.70 9.44 2.29
N ASN A 194 -7.03 9.45 2.18
CA ASN A 194 -7.78 9.04 0.99
C ASN A 194 -7.37 9.79 -0.28
N VAL A 195 -7.28 11.12 -0.21
CA VAL A 195 -6.83 11.93 -1.35
C VAL A 195 -5.32 12.02 -1.35
N HIS A 196 -4.72 11.73 -2.47
CA HIS A 196 -3.26 11.70 -2.58
C HIS A 196 -2.75 12.20 -3.93
N TRP A 197 -1.49 12.60 -3.92
CA TRP A 197 -0.80 13.19 -5.06
C TRP A 197 0.71 12.96 -4.91
N PHE A 198 1.36 12.42 -5.96
CA PHE A 198 2.81 12.25 -5.99
C PHE A 198 3.40 12.95 -7.21
N THR A 199 4.39 13.80 -7.00
CA THR A 199 5.13 14.50 -8.05
C THR A 199 6.59 14.03 -8.04
N ALA A 200 7.12 13.61 -9.19
CA ALA A 200 8.53 13.25 -9.31
C ALA A 200 9.41 14.50 -9.22
N GLU A 201 10.40 14.51 -8.33
CA GLU A 201 11.36 15.62 -8.14
C GLU A 201 12.70 15.35 -8.84
N GLY A 202 13.12 14.09 -9.00
CA GLY A 202 14.27 13.67 -9.76
C GLY A 202 14.01 13.62 -11.28
N GLU A 203 15.05 13.37 -12.08
CA GLU A 203 14.93 13.29 -13.56
C GLU A 203 13.88 12.26 -13.99
N THR A 204 13.89 11.10 -13.34
CA THR A 204 12.87 10.06 -13.48
C THR A 204 12.54 9.49 -12.12
N GLY A 205 11.31 9.02 -11.96
CA GLY A 205 10.83 8.38 -10.74
C GLY A 205 9.95 7.18 -11.03
N PHE A 206 10.04 6.17 -10.15
CA PHE A 206 9.28 4.93 -10.26
C PHE A 206 8.63 4.59 -8.91
N LEU A 207 7.31 4.46 -8.92
CA LEU A 207 6.50 4.07 -7.77
C LEU A 207 5.88 2.70 -8.02
N PHE A 208 6.17 1.72 -7.18
CA PHE A 208 5.42 0.46 -7.14
C PHE A 208 4.11 0.70 -6.42
N ASN A 209 3.02 0.41 -7.10
CA ASN A 209 1.67 0.57 -6.59
C ASN A 209 1.00 -0.80 -6.44
N VAL A 210 0.44 -1.02 -5.26
CA VAL A 210 -0.44 -2.13 -4.93
C VAL A 210 -1.80 -1.57 -4.56
N HIS A 211 -2.88 -2.15 -5.08
CA HIS A 211 -4.23 -1.74 -4.71
C HIS A 211 -5.14 -2.94 -4.50
N VAL A 212 -6.05 -2.82 -3.56
CA VAL A 212 -7.12 -3.76 -3.29
C VAL A 212 -8.44 -3.02 -3.47
N VAL A 213 -9.38 -3.66 -4.16
CA VAL A 213 -10.72 -3.12 -4.40
C VAL A 213 -11.74 -3.79 -3.47
N GLU A 214 -12.92 -3.17 -3.32
CA GLU A 214 -14.01 -3.69 -2.49
C GLU A 214 -13.59 -3.89 -1.03
N THR A 215 -12.89 -2.89 -0.49
CA THR A 215 -12.31 -2.95 0.86
C THR A 215 -13.22 -2.41 1.95
N ASN A 216 -14.33 -1.76 1.57
CA ASN A 216 -15.28 -1.14 2.47
C ASN A 216 -16.70 -1.55 2.12
N PRO A 217 -17.32 -2.52 2.86
CA PRO A 217 -18.66 -3.00 2.59
C PRO A 217 -19.75 -1.95 2.85
N GLU A 218 -19.45 -0.90 3.63
CA GLU A 218 -20.38 0.19 3.94
C GLU A 218 -20.43 1.24 2.81
N ASN A 219 -19.43 1.24 1.91
CA ASN A 219 -19.37 2.18 0.80
C ASN A 219 -20.18 1.64 -0.40
N PRO A 220 -21.33 2.26 -0.75
CA PRO A 220 -22.17 1.78 -1.85
C PRO A 220 -21.54 2.03 -3.23
N ASN A 221 -20.50 2.84 -3.30
CA ASN A 221 -19.87 3.17 -4.57
C ASN A 221 -19.03 2.00 -5.09
N ARG A 222 -19.08 1.80 -6.39
CA ARG A 222 -18.13 0.88 -7.04
C ARG A 222 -16.71 1.43 -6.90
N PRO A 223 -15.69 0.55 -6.84
CA PRO A 223 -14.30 0.97 -6.81
C PRO A 223 -13.97 1.93 -7.95
N ASN A 224 -13.59 3.16 -7.62
CA ASN A 224 -13.23 4.17 -8.61
C ASN A 224 -12.27 5.22 -8.04
N ARG A 225 -11.79 6.09 -8.92
CA ARG A 225 -11.02 7.30 -8.59
C ARG A 225 -11.88 8.54 -8.77
N VAL A 226 -11.78 9.45 -7.82
CA VAL A 226 -12.41 10.77 -7.89
C VAL A 226 -11.31 11.83 -7.93
N TYR A 227 -11.16 12.49 -9.08
CA TYR A 227 -10.15 13.54 -9.27
C TYR A 227 -10.61 14.84 -8.63
N VAL A 228 -9.73 15.51 -7.92
CA VAL A 228 -10.03 16.76 -7.20
C VAL A 228 -8.94 17.79 -7.40
N ASP A 229 -9.31 19.04 -7.19
CA ASP A 229 -8.37 20.17 -7.11
C ASP A 229 -8.05 20.45 -5.63
N PRO A 230 -6.88 20.03 -5.10
CA PRO A 230 -6.51 20.26 -3.71
C PRO A 230 -6.09 21.72 -3.44
N MET A 231 -6.01 22.56 -4.47
CA MET A 231 -5.72 24.00 -4.36
C MET A 231 -6.98 24.85 -4.31
N GLY A 232 -8.14 24.24 -4.02
CA GLY A 232 -9.41 24.93 -3.87
C GLY A 232 -9.48 25.88 -2.68
N GLU A 233 -10.69 26.31 -2.31
CA GLU A 233 -10.94 27.27 -1.26
C GLU A 233 -10.44 26.78 0.11
N LYS A 234 -9.64 27.60 0.80
CA LYS A 234 -9.20 27.32 2.17
C LYS A 234 -10.28 27.70 3.17
N LEU A 235 -10.62 26.75 4.02
CA LEU A 235 -11.62 26.91 5.07
C LEU A 235 -10.96 27.01 6.46
N ALA A 236 -11.77 27.34 7.47
CA ALA A 236 -11.32 27.36 8.86
C ALA A 236 -10.79 25.98 9.30
N GLY A 237 -9.89 25.94 10.28
CA GLY A 237 -9.33 24.70 10.80
C GLY A 237 -8.36 23.98 9.86
N GLY A 238 -7.85 24.64 8.83
CA GLY A 238 -6.91 24.07 7.86
C GLY A 238 -7.56 23.12 6.84
N LEU A 239 -8.89 23.16 6.72
CA LEU A 239 -9.64 22.39 5.74
C LEU A 239 -9.57 23.05 4.36
N ILE A 240 -9.82 22.27 3.32
CA ILE A 240 -9.86 22.72 1.93
C ILE A 240 -11.13 22.20 1.28
N LYS A 241 -11.89 23.08 0.66
CA LYS A 241 -12.97 22.71 -0.26
C LYS A 241 -12.36 22.40 -1.61
N ALA A 242 -12.19 21.10 -1.91
CA ALA A 242 -11.52 20.57 -3.09
C ALA A 242 -12.55 20.20 -4.17
N PRO A 243 -12.75 21.00 -5.22
CA PRO A 243 -13.70 20.68 -6.28
C PRO A 243 -13.39 19.35 -6.95
N LYS A 244 -14.42 18.55 -7.24
CA LYS A 244 -14.33 17.37 -8.10
C LYS A 244 -14.19 17.83 -9.54
N ILE A 245 -13.19 17.34 -10.25
CA ILE A 245 -12.89 17.74 -11.63
C ILE A 245 -12.66 16.50 -12.51
N THR A 246 -12.70 16.69 -13.81
CA THR A 246 -12.43 15.59 -14.75
C THR A 246 -10.96 15.20 -14.77
N TYR A 247 -10.67 13.96 -15.17
CA TYR A 247 -9.28 13.50 -15.40
C TYR A 247 -8.51 14.45 -16.34
N GLY A 248 -9.11 14.85 -17.44
CA GLY A 248 -8.47 15.79 -18.39
C GLY A 248 -8.05 17.10 -17.71
N LYS A 249 -8.92 17.67 -16.86
CA LYS A 249 -8.64 18.91 -16.13
C LYS A 249 -7.54 18.72 -15.10
N VAL A 250 -7.60 17.68 -14.27
CA VAL A 250 -6.57 17.44 -13.25
C VAL A 250 -5.21 17.15 -13.89
N ASN A 251 -5.18 16.39 -14.98
CA ASN A 251 -3.95 16.11 -15.72
C ASN A 251 -3.38 17.36 -16.41
N GLN A 252 -4.23 18.27 -16.83
CA GLN A 252 -3.78 19.59 -17.35
C GLN A 252 -3.10 20.43 -16.27
N LEU A 253 -3.65 20.43 -15.05
CA LEU A 253 -3.19 21.27 -13.94
C LEU A 253 -1.95 20.67 -13.23
N TYR A 254 -1.92 19.36 -13.05
CA TYR A 254 -1.00 18.66 -12.15
C TYR A 254 -0.23 17.52 -12.78
N GLY A 255 -0.52 17.13 -14.02
CA GLY A 255 0.12 16.02 -14.74
C GLY A 255 1.52 16.28 -15.30
#